data_49df4766120cb554f8359e9a6fd08fda
#
_entry.id   49df4766120cb554f8359e9a6fd08fda
#
_cell.length_a   1.000
_cell.length_b   1.000
_cell.length_c   1.000
_cell.angle_alpha   90.00
_cell.angle_beta   90.00
_cell.angle_gamma   90.00
#
_symmetry.space_group_name_H-M   'P 1'
#
loop_
_entity.id
_entity.type
_entity.pdbx_description
1 polymer ?
#
loop_
_entity_poly.entity_id
_entity_poly.type
_entity_poly.pdbx_seq_one_letter_code
_entity_poly.pdbx_strand_id
1 'polypeptide(L)'
;MTPLDAKLLTREILLGFWKVHILHHAAEHPVIGQWVLTELRRHGYDISPGTLYPLLKRLERNGWLRSEVAVGEGKRRRRYYHLTARGAAVLDVLRETVVELHHEVVEEAAPHAPRAPLRLAGPPDATTSSAKRRRSTGRKAGSPRR
;
A
#
# COMPACT_ATOMS: atom_id res chain seq x y z
N MET A 1 18.83 -7.79 -0.13
CA MET A 1 17.61 -8.18 -0.88
C MET A 1 17.62 -7.43 -2.21
N THR A 2 17.46 -8.14 -3.33
CA THR A 2 17.42 -7.51 -4.65
C THR A 2 16.03 -6.87 -4.93
N PRO A 3 15.91 -5.95 -5.90
CA PRO A 3 14.59 -5.42 -6.32
C PRO A 3 13.63 -6.52 -6.78
N LEU A 4 14.15 -7.59 -7.37
CA LEU A 4 13.36 -8.75 -7.77
C LEU A 4 12.78 -9.48 -6.56
N ASP A 5 13.61 -9.72 -5.53
CA ASP A 5 13.17 -10.39 -4.30
C ASP A 5 12.10 -9.57 -3.57
N ALA A 6 12.24 -8.24 -3.52
CA ALA A 6 11.24 -7.35 -2.93
C ALA A 6 9.88 -7.45 -3.65
N LYS A 7 9.90 -7.51 -4.98
CA LYS A 7 8.69 -7.66 -5.79
C LYS A 7 8.05 -9.04 -5.60
N LEU A 8 8.85 -10.09 -5.54
CA LEU A 8 8.38 -11.45 -5.27
C LEU A 8 7.81 -11.57 -3.87
N LEU A 9 8.51 -11.06 -2.85
CA LEU A 9 8.02 -11.02 -1.47
C LEU A 9 6.65 -10.35 -1.38
N THR A 10 6.49 -9.18 -2.02
CA THR A 10 5.21 -8.47 -2.06
C THR A 10 4.12 -9.34 -2.67
N ARG A 11 4.38 -9.92 -3.85
CA ARG A 11 3.38 -10.67 -4.59
C ARG A 11 2.98 -11.98 -3.90
N GLU A 12 3.95 -12.72 -3.39
CA GLU A 12 3.71 -14.07 -2.87
C GLU A 12 3.26 -14.06 -1.39
N ILE A 13 3.69 -13.07 -0.60
CA ILE A 13 3.48 -13.08 0.85
C ILE A 13 2.73 -11.83 1.34
N LEU A 14 3.24 -10.64 1.09
CA LEU A 14 2.71 -9.42 1.71
C LEU A 14 1.27 -9.10 1.30
N LEU A 15 0.83 -9.47 0.11
CA LEU A 15 -0.58 -9.34 -0.29
C LEU A 15 -1.53 -10.13 0.64
N GLY A 16 -1.07 -11.23 1.24
CA GLY A 16 -1.80 -11.97 2.27
C GLY A 16 -1.94 -11.15 3.55
N PHE A 17 -0.83 -10.65 4.08
CA PHE A 17 -0.82 -9.81 5.29
C PHE A 17 -1.66 -8.54 5.14
N TRP A 18 -1.61 -7.87 3.97
CA TRP A 18 -2.44 -6.70 3.73
C TRP A 18 -3.94 -7.01 3.76
N LYS A 19 -4.35 -8.18 3.28
CA LYS A 19 -5.75 -8.62 3.39
C LYS A 19 -6.16 -8.83 4.85
N VAL A 20 -5.29 -9.43 5.67
CA VAL A 20 -5.54 -9.59 7.11
C VAL A 20 -5.71 -8.22 7.78
N HIS A 21 -4.82 -7.25 7.49
CA HIS A 21 -4.92 -5.88 8.00
C HIS A 21 -6.24 -5.20 7.60
N ILE A 22 -6.64 -5.34 6.32
CA ILE A 22 -7.91 -4.75 5.84
C ILE A 22 -9.09 -5.34 6.60
N LEU A 23 -9.15 -6.66 6.78
CA LEU A 23 -10.23 -7.32 7.51
C LEU A 23 -10.24 -6.91 8.99
N HIS A 24 -9.06 -6.79 9.61
CA HIS A 24 -8.93 -6.34 10.99
C HIS A 24 -9.53 -4.95 11.19
N HIS A 25 -9.13 -3.97 10.39
CA HIS A 25 -9.66 -2.62 10.51
C HIS A 25 -11.14 -2.52 10.12
N ALA A 26 -11.59 -3.32 9.17
CA ALA A 26 -13.01 -3.39 8.83
C ALA A 26 -13.87 -4.02 9.94
N ALA A 27 -13.26 -4.74 10.89
CA ALA A 27 -13.92 -5.23 12.10
C ALA A 27 -14.11 -4.14 13.16
N GLU A 28 -13.23 -3.13 13.17
CA GLU A 28 -13.30 -2.01 14.11
C GLU A 28 -14.30 -0.95 13.68
N HIS A 29 -14.33 -0.62 12.40
CA HIS A 29 -15.22 0.38 11.79
C HIS A 29 -15.29 0.22 10.27
N PRO A 30 -16.35 0.76 9.60
CA PRO A 30 -16.38 0.82 8.15
C PRO A 30 -15.18 1.59 7.61
N VAL A 31 -14.50 1.04 6.59
CA VAL A 31 -13.30 1.64 6.03
C VAL A 31 -13.53 2.15 4.61
N ILE A 32 -12.79 3.19 4.22
CA ILE A 32 -12.73 3.68 2.84
C ILE A 32 -11.33 3.40 2.27
N GLY A 33 -11.24 3.16 0.95
CA GLY A 33 -9.97 2.79 0.32
C GLY A 33 -8.83 3.79 0.57
N GLN A 34 -9.13 5.10 0.55
CA GLN A 34 -8.11 6.12 0.82
C GLN A 34 -7.56 6.04 2.25
N TRP A 35 -8.42 5.78 3.22
CA TRP A 35 -7.99 5.60 4.62
C TRP A 35 -7.13 4.34 4.77
N VAL A 36 -7.57 3.21 4.19
CA VAL A 36 -6.80 1.95 4.19
C VAL A 36 -5.41 2.14 3.57
N LEU A 37 -5.34 2.89 2.47
CA LEU A 37 -4.07 3.19 1.81
C LEU A 37 -3.11 3.94 2.76
N THR A 38 -3.62 4.95 3.46
CA THR A 38 -2.85 5.74 4.44
C THR A 38 -2.41 4.87 5.61
N GLU A 39 -3.31 4.05 6.14
CA GLU A 39 -3.05 3.20 7.29
C GLU A 39 -1.99 2.12 6.99
N LEU A 40 -2.11 1.44 5.86
CA LEU A 40 -1.11 0.45 5.45
C LEU A 40 0.28 1.10 5.23
N ARG A 41 0.31 2.30 4.67
CA ARG A 41 1.58 3.07 4.53
C ARG A 41 2.16 3.47 5.87
N ARG A 42 1.33 3.81 6.85
CA ARG A 42 1.76 4.10 8.23
C ARG A 42 2.47 2.89 8.86
N HIS A 43 2.06 1.67 8.53
CA HIS A 43 2.73 0.44 8.91
C HIS A 43 3.97 0.11 8.07
N GLY A 44 4.39 0.98 7.16
CA GLY A 44 5.60 0.82 6.36
C GLY A 44 5.40 0.00 5.08
N TYR A 45 4.16 -0.32 4.69
CA TYR A 45 3.89 -0.99 3.44
C TYR A 45 3.85 -0.01 2.27
N ASP A 46 4.62 -0.29 1.24
CA ASP A 46 4.58 0.49 0.00
C ASP A 46 3.47 -0.06 -0.92
N ILE A 47 2.26 0.38 -0.66
CA ILE A 47 1.08 -0.02 -1.43
C ILE A 47 0.56 1.12 -2.31
N SER A 48 0.32 0.80 -3.58
CA SER A 48 -0.30 1.72 -4.53
C SER A 48 -1.83 1.56 -4.56
N PRO A 49 -2.58 2.59 -5.00
CA PRO A 49 -4.01 2.46 -5.27
C PRO A 49 -4.33 1.33 -6.26
N GLY A 50 -3.47 1.16 -7.29
CA GLY A 50 -3.61 0.09 -8.30
C GLY A 50 -3.50 -1.32 -7.72
N THR A 51 -2.86 -1.48 -6.56
CA THR A 51 -2.78 -2.74 -5.83
C THR A 51 -3.93 -2.88 -4.83
N LEU A 52 -4.23 -1.82 -4.07
CA LEU A 52 -5.23 -1.85 -3.02
C LEU A 52 -6.66 -2.11 -3.54
N TYR A 53 -7.11 -1.37 -4.55
CA TYR A 53 -8.49 -1.49 -5.01
C TYR A 53 -8.86 -2.86 -5.58
N PRO A 54 -7.99 -3.55 -6.33
CA PRO A 54 -8.21 -4.96 -6.68
C PRO A 54 -8.30 -5.90 -5.47
N LEU A 55 -7.53 -5.65 -4.38
CA LEU A 55 -7.64 -6.43 -3.15
C LEU A 55 -9.00 -6.24 -2.48
N LEU A 56 -9.46 -5.01 -2.33
CA LEU A 56 -10.78 -4.69 -1.78
C LEU A 56 -11.89 -5.38 -2.59
N LYS A 57 -11.83 -5.31 -3.91
CA LYS A 57 -12.76 -6.01 -4.79
C LYS A 57 -12.72 -7.53 -4.61
N ARG A 58 -11.53 -8.10 -4.41
CA ARG A 58 -11.40 -9.54 -4.15
C ARG A 58 -12.01 -9.94 -2.83
N LEU A 59 -11.78 -9.18 -1.76
CA LEU A 59 -12.38 -9.42 -0.45
C LEU A 59 -13.92 -9.33 -0.49
N GLU A 60 -14.43 -8.35 -1.26
CA GLU A 60 -15.88 -8.21 -1.49
C GLU A 60 -16.45 -9.39 -2.29
N ARG A 61 -15.78 -9.79 -3.37
CA ARG A 61 -16.19 -10.95 -4.20
C ARG A 61 -16.18 -12.27 -3.42
N ASN A 62 -15.26 -12.42 -2.45
CA ASN A 62 -15.23 -13.56 -1.55
C ASN A 62 -16.35 -13.52 -0.49
N GLY A 63 -17.10 -12.41 -0.41
CA GLY A 63 -18.15 -12.21 0.58
C GLY A 63 -17.63 -11.91 1.99
N TRP A 64 -16.36 -11.53 2.13
CA TRP A 64 -15.75 -11.16 3.42
C TRP A 64 -15.95 -9.69 3.76
N LEU A 65 -16.05 -8.86 2.72
CA LEU A 65 -16.48 -7.46 2.83
C LEU A 65 -17.78 -7.27 2.04
N ARG A 66 -18.57 -6.28 2.43
CA ARG A 66 -19.63 -5.69 1.60
C ARG A 66 -19.35 -4.20 1.44
N SER A 67 -19.65 -3.63 0.31
CA SER A 67 -19.49 -2.20 0.12
C SER A 67 -20.83 -1.50 -0.07
N GLU A 68 -20.87 -0.25 0.37
CA GLU A 68 -21.95 0.68 0.09
C GLU A 68 -21.39 2.02 -0.34
N VAL A 69 -22.15 2.75 -1.15
CA VAL A 69 -21.78 4.10 -1.59
C VAL A 69 -22.67 5.09 -0.86
N ALA A 70 -22.05 5.91 -0.01
CA ALA A 70 -22.74 7.00 0.66
C ALA A 70 -22.29 8.36 0.12
N VAL A 71 -23.20 9.33 0.17
CA VAL A 71 -22.87 10.72 -0.12
C VAL A 71 -22.27 11.32 1.15
N GLY A 72 -20.97 11.60 1.12
CA GLY A 72 -20.27 12.31 2.18
C GLY A 72 -20.47 13.83 2.09
N GLU A 73 -19.86 14.54 3.03
CA GLU A 73 -19.82 16.00 3.01
C GLU A 73 -19.29 16.52 1.67
N GLY A 74 -19.90 17.58 1.13
CA GLY A 74 -19.52 18.19 -0.13
C GLY A 74 -19.92 17.39 -1.38
N LYS A 75 -20.98 16.58 -1.33
CA LYS A 75 -21.51 15.78 -2.46
C LYS A 75 -20.53 14.74 -3.03
N ARG A 76 -19.41 14.46 -2.38
CA ARG A 76 -18.50 13.40 -2.79
C ARG A 76 -19.07 12.04 -2.44
N ARG A 77 -19.21 11.18 -3.44
CA ARG A 77 -19.59 9.77 -3.24
C ARG A 77 -18.37 9.03 -2.72
N ARG A 78 -18.50 8.36 -1.55
CA ARG A 78 -17.48 7.51 -0.95
C ARG A 78 -17.99 6.08 -0.87
N ARG A 79 -17.12 5.14 -1.16
CA ARG A 79 -17.40 3.71 -0.99
C ARG A 79 -16.86 3.29 0.36
N TYR A 80 -17.75 2.84 1.23
CA TYR A 80 -17.45 2.25 2.52
C TYR A 80 -17.45 0.74 2.41
N TYR A 81 -16.50 0.10 3.04
CA TYR A 81 -16.41 -1.35 3.13
C TYR A 81 -16.65 -1.78 4.57
N HIS A 82 -17.54 -2.73 4.75
CA HIS A 82 -17.95 -3.29 6.03
C HIS A 82 -17.55 -4.75 6.09
N LEU A 83 -17.10 -5.22 7.25
CA LEU A 83 -16.88 -6.63 7.47
C LEU A 83 -18.23 -7.36 7.50
N THR A 84 -18.30 -8.52 6.85
CA THR A 84 -19.47 -9.41 6.91
C THR A 84 -19.32 -10.42 8.03
N ALA A 85 -20.40 -11.11 8.42
CA ALA A 85 -20.32 -12.22 9.37
C ALA A 85 -19.36 -13.32 8.87
N ARG A 86 -19.35 -13.59 7.55
CA ARG A 86 -18.40 -14.52 6.93
C ARG A 86 -16.96 -14.00 7.01
N GLY A 87 -16.75 -12.70 6.81
CA GLY A 87 -15.44 -12.08 6.96
C GLY A 87 -14.95 -12.11 8.41
N ALA A 88 -15.83 -11.93 9.38
CA ALA A 88 -15.49 -12.04 10.80
C ALA A 88 -15.01 -13.45 11.14
N ALA A 89 -15.72 -14.49 10.72
CA ALA A 89 -15.31 -15.88 10.94
C ALA A 89 -13.94 -16.18 10.31
N VAL A 90 -13.68 -15.66 9.10
CA VAL A 90 -12.38 -15.79 8.45
C VAL A 90 -11.28 -15.03 9.22
N LEU A 91 -11.58 -13.84 9.74
CA LEU A 91 -10.63 -13.07 10.53
C LEU A 91 -10.26 -13.79 11.84
N ASP A 92 -11.21 -14.45 12.49
CA ASP A 92 -10.93 -15.20 13.72
C ASP A 92 -9.96 -16.36 13.46
N VAL A 93 -10.17 -17.13 12.39
CA VAL A 93 -9.23 -18.19 11.97
C VAL A 93 -7.84 -17.59 11.65
N LEU A 94 -7.81 -16.44 10.98
CA LEU A 94 -6.54 -15.77 10.65
C LEU A 94 -5.81 -15.29 11.90
N ARG A 95 -6.51 -14.79 12.92
CA ARG A 95 -5.92 -14.37 14.20
C ARG A 95 -5.22 -15.54 14.89
N GLU A 96 -5.88 -16.68 14.98
CA GLU A 96 -5.30 -17.91 15.55
C GLU A 96 -4.06 -18.33 14.76
N THR A 97 -4.15 -18.36 13.42
CA THR A 97 -3.03 -18.70 12.54
C THR A 97 -1.84 -17.75 12.69
N VAL A 98 -2.09 -16.43 12.83
CA VAL A 98 -1.02 -15.44 13.02
C VAL A 98 -0.36 -15.60 14.38
N VAL A 99 -1.11 -15.91 15.44
CA VAL A 99 -0.54 -16.18 16.77
C VAL A 99 0.38 -17.40 16.73
N GLU A 100 -0.08 -18.49 16.14
CA GLU A 100 0.71 -19.72 16.00
C GLU A 100 1.98 -19.49 15.18
N LEU A 101 1.83 -18.84 14.03
CA LEU A 101 2.97 -18.49 13.18
C LEU A 101 3.98 -17.58 13.89
N HIS A 102 3.50 -16.60 14.67
CA HIS A 102 4.36 -15.71 15.45
C HIS A 102 5.15 -16.52 16.49
N HIS A 103 4.48 -17.40 17.22
CA HIS A 103 5.13 -18.24 18.23
C HIS A 103 6.26 -19.08 17.61
N GLU A 104 5.97 -19.81 16.53
CA GLU A 104 6.95 -20.67 15.87
C GLU A 104 8.11 -19.87 15.21
N VAL A 105 7.76 -18.85 14.41
CA VAL A 105 8.75 -18.18 13.55
C VAL A 105 9.52 -17.07 14.27
N VAL A 106 8.94 -16.47 15.31
CA VAL A 106 9.54 -15.32 16.00
C VAL A 106 10.03 -15.70 17.40
N GLU A 107 9.23 -16.41 18.19
CA GLU A 107 9.56 -16.70 19.58
C GLU A 107 10.46 -17.94 19.73
N GLU A 108 10.20 -19.00 18.97
CA GLU A 108 11.03 -20.22 18.99
C GLU A 108 12.25 -20.10 18.08
N ALA A 109 12.29 -19.16 17.16
CA ALA A 109 13.45 -18.96 16.31
C ALA A 109 14.67 -18.60 17.17
N ALA A 110 15.78 -19.32 16.99
CA ALA A 110 17.04 -19.00 17.61
C ALA A 110 17.39 -17.51 17.35
N PRO A 111 18.02 -16.81 18.34
CA PRO A 111 18.21 -15.37 18.26
C PRO A 111 18.98 -14.98 17.00
N HIS A 112 18.27 -14.56 15.99
CA HIS A 112 18.84 -13.82 14.88
C HIS A 112 19.13 -12.41 15.38
N ALA A 113 20.37 -11.94 15.15
CA ALA A 113 20.71 -10.55 15.43
C ALA A 113 19.62 -9.64 14.83
N PRO A 114 19.15 -8.61 15.58
CA PRO A 114 18.05 -7.76 15.10
C PRO A 114 18.44 -7.12 13.78
N ARG A 115 17.81 -7.57 12.71
CA ARG A 115 17.89 -6.88 11.43
C ARG A 115 17.07 -5.60 11.51
N ALA A 116 17.68 -4.51 11.06
CA ALA A 116 16.94 -3.25 10.89
C ALA A 116 15.63 -3.51 10.12
N PRO A 117 14.53 -2.84 10.51
CA PRO A 117 13.25 -3.03 9.84
C PRO A 117 13.41 -2.84 8.33
N LEU A 118 12.86 -3.78 7.58
CA LEU A 118 12.90 -3.79 6.13
C LEU A 118 12.16 -2.55 5.61
N ARG A 119 12.91 -1.48 5.32
CA ARG A 119 12.37 -0.37 4.55
C ARG A 119 12.31 -0.86 3.11
N LEU A 120 11.13 -1.25 2.66
CA LEU A 120 10.86 -1.41 1.24
C LEU A 120 11.03 -0.01 0.62
N ALA A 121 12.12 0.19 -0.10
CA ALA A 121 12.38 1.46 -0.78
C ALA A 121 11.22 1.71 -1.73
N GLY A 122 10.54 2.83 -1.53
CA GLY A 122 9.57 3.35 -2.49
C GLY A 122 10.23 3.55 -3.86
N PRO A 123 9.46 3.64 -4.94
CA PRO A 123 10.00 3.93 -6.25
C PRO A 123 10.84 5.22 -6.17
N PRO A 124 11.96 5.30 -6.90
CA PRO A 124 12.79 6.51 -6.90
C PRO A 124 11.92 7.69 -7.31
N ASP A 125 11.97 8.74 -6.50
CA ASP A 125 11.25 9.99 -6.76
C ASP A 125 11.52 10.46 -8.20
N ALA A 126 10.47 10.49 -9.01
CA ALA A 126 10.50 11.04 -10.36
C ALA A 126 10.53 12.58 -10.32
N THR A 127 11.45 13.15 -9.55
CA THR A 127 11.64 14.60 -9.43
C THR A 127 13.11 14.96 -9.43
N THR A 128 13.76 14.77 -10.58
CA THR A 128 14.91 15.62 -10.97
C THR A 128 15.19 15.44 -12.47
N SER A 129 14.39 16.02 -13.31
CA SER A 129 14.81 16.38 -14.66
C SER A 129 14.06 17.60 -15.14
N SER A 130 14.32 18.72 -14.49
CA SER A 130 14.16 20.03 -15.11
C SER A 130 15.53 20.66 -15.28
N ALA A 131 16.35 20.03 -16.11
CA ALA A 131 17.55 20.67 -16.63
C ALA A 131 17.14 21.78 -17.58
N LYS A 132 17.15 22.97 -17.02
CA LYS A 132 17.04 24.29 -17.66
C LYS A 132 17.90 24.35 -18.90
N ARG A 133 17.33 24.13 -20.09
CA ARG A 133 17.95 24.49 -21.37
C ARG A 133 18.09 26.01 -21.41
N ARG A 134 19.24 26.51 -20.99
CA ARG A 134 19.66 27.88 -21.31
C ARG A 134 19.91 27.91 -22.82
N ARG A 135 19.01 28.57 -23.55
CA ARG A 135 19.25 29.04 -24.91
C ARG A 135 20.27 30.18 -24.83
N SER A 136 21.49 29.89 -25.24
CA SER A 136 22.46 30.94 -25.57
C SER A 136 22.00 31.62 -26.88
N THR A 137 21.44 32.80 -26.77
CA THR A 137 21.24 33.67 -27.92
C THR A 137 22.59 34.26 -28.28
N GLY A 138 23.16 33.74 -29.36
CA GLY A 138 24.35 34.30 -29.99
C GLY A 138 24.10 35.73 -30.48
N ARG A 139 24.82 36.64 -29.89
CA ARG A 139 24.88 38.04 -30.27
C ARG A 139 25.76 38.14 -31.51
N LYS A 140 25.17 38.37 -32.67
CA LYS A 140 25.88 38.67 -33.91
C LYS A 140 26.17 40.16 -33.95
N ALA A 141 27.43 40.50 -33.78
CA ALA A 141 27.94 41.84 -34.04
C ALA A 141 27.96 42.06 -35.55
N GLY A 142 27.28 43.07 -35.99
CA GLY A 142 27.35 43.61 -37.35
C GLY A 142 27.95 45.00 -37.28
N SER A 143 29.14 45.13 -37.84
CA SER A 143 29.96 46.35 -37.97
C SER A 143 29.38 47.33 -38.99
N PRO A 144 29.66 48.62 -38.91
CA PRO A 144 29.02 49.63 -39.70
C PRO A 144 29.81 49.93 -41.01
N ARG A 145 29.09 50.28 -42.03
CA ARG A 145 29.69 51.08 -43.13
C ARG A 145 28.68 52.08 -43.71
N ARG A 146 29.09 53.34 -43.61
CA ARG A 146 28.82 54.54 -44.37
C ARG A 146 27.36 54.99 -44.52
#